data_81c6a6fcee429954efff67cf20dd8087
#
_entry.id   81c6a6fcee429954efff67cf20dd8087
#
_cell.length_a   1.000
_cell.length_b   1.000
_cell.length_c   1.000
_cell.angle_alpha   90.00
_cell.angle_beta   90.00
_cell.angle_gamma   90.00
#
_symmetry.space_group_name_H-M   'P 1'
#
loop_
_entity.id
_entity.type
_entity.pdbx_description
1 polymer ?
#
loop_
_entity_poly.entity_id
_entity_poly.type
_entity_poly.pdbx_seq_one_letter_code
_entity_poly.pdbx_strand_id
1 'polypeptide(L)'
;HAQKIMERSREWELRDSAGYTLPSDGTNIRMIYNLTSRHDLSTTRMAAYLVDSYRFNTSAGYFAINAGLRLSYWDFNKECLISPRANVAFVPERNNNLTFRFATGLYYQQPFYKEFRRPDEDAEGNTVITLNDRIKSQQSIHFILGGDYTFRAFGRPFKLSAEAYYKKLNKLIPYEVDNLKVTYAGENQTHGYTTGLDLKLFGQFVPGTDSWVSFSVVAAAEVHNGITVPRP
;
A
#
# COMPACT_ATOMS: atom_id res chain seq x y z
N HIS A 1 14.50 -5.43 13.94
CA HIS A 1 15.22 -5.17 12.70
C HIS A 1 15.97 -3.85 12.82
N ALA A 2 17.29 -3.89 12.68
CA ALA A 2 18.16 -2.70 12.63
C ALA A 2 18.52 -2.42 11.17
N GLN A 3 18.46 -1.17 10.76
CA GLN A 3 18.77 -0.73 9.41
C GLN A 3 19.78 0.40 9.46
N LYS A 4 20.85 0.29 8.69
CA LYS A 4 21.81 1.37 8.45
C LYS A 4 21.71 1.79 6.99
N ILE A 5 21.48 3.09 6.75
CA ILE A 5 21.42 3.69 5.43
C ILE A 5 22.55 4.71 5.35
N MET A 6 23.41 4.57 4.37
CA MET A 6 24.41 5.56 3.99
C MET A 6 24.08 6.03 2.60
N GLU A 7 23.82 7.32 2.45
CA GLU A 7 23.58 7.93 1.13
C GLU A 7 24.61 9.04 0.90
N ARG A 8 25.18 8.98 -0.30
CA ARG A 8 25.94 10.08 -0.87
C ARG A 8 25.52 10.16 -2.33
N SER A 9 24.73 11.17 -2.66
CA SER A 9 24.31 11.40 -4.03
C SER A 9 24.54 12.87 -4.42
N ARG A 10 24.85 13.06 -5.67
CA ARG A 10 24.81 14.36 -6.34
C ARG A 10 23.97 14.19 -7.57
N GLU A 11 22.85 14.89 -7.59
CA GLU A 11 21.91 14.89 -8.69
C GLU A 11 21.95 16.27 -9.36
N TRP A 12 22.02 16.27 -10.67
CA TRP A 12 21.97 17.50 -11.46
C TRP A 12 21.25 17.25 -12.76
N GLU A 13 20.62 18.27 -13.29
CA GLU A 13 19.91 18.21 -14.56
C GLU A 13 20.21 19.47 -15.38
N LEU A 14 20.57 19.24 -16.63
CA LEU A 14 20.75 20.26 -17.64
C LEU A 14 19.64 20.13 -18.68
N ARG A 15 18.97 21.23 -18.97
CA ARG A 15 18.01 21.31 -20.06
C ARG A 15 18.41 22.41 -21.04
N ASP A 16 18.03 22.24 -22.29
CA ASP A 16 18.16 23.30 -23.30
C ASP A 16 17.08 24.38 -23.10
N SER A 17 17.14 25.43 -23.92
CA SER A 17 16.16 26.52 -23.88
C SER A 17 14.72 26.10 -24.26
N ALA A 18 14.56 24.95 -24.92
CA ALA A 18 13.28 24.35 -25.26
C ALA A 18 12.76 23.39 -24.19
N GLY A 19 13.53 23.14 -23.11
CA GLY A 19 13.13 22.30 -21.99
C GLY A 19 13.44 20.82 -22.19
N TYR A 20 14.19 20.44 -23.21
CA TYR A 20 14.60 19.05 -23.45
C TYR A 20 15.86 18.70 -22.66
N THR A 21 15.92 17.46 -22.21
CA THR A 21 17.12 16.92 -21.57
C THR A 21 18.19 16.63 -22.63
N LEU A 22 19.45 16.87 -22.29
CA LEU A 22 20.61 16.62 -23.15
C LEU A 22 20.65 15.24 -23.84
N PRO A 23 21.34 15.10 -24.97
CA PRO A 23 22.37 16.00 -25.52
C PRO A 23 21.79 17.10 -26.39
N SER A 24 22.15 18.34 -26.12
CA SER A 24 21.94 19.45 -27.02
C SER A 24 23.26 19.86 -27.69
N ASP A 25 23.20 20.71 -28.69
CA ASP A 25 24.38 21.27 -29.39
C ASP A 25 25.26 22.17 -28.50
N GLY A 26 24.92 22.34 -27.25
CA GLY A 26 25.69 23.07 -26.25
C GLY A 26 25.50 24.58 -26.24
N THR A 27 24.66 25.13 -27.10
CA THR A 27 24.54 26.59 -27.28
C THR A 27 23.58 27.27 -26.32
N ASN A 28 22.66 26.54 -25.70
CA ASN A 28 21.65 27.10 -24.76
C ASN A 28 21.34 26.16 -23.58
N ILE A 29 22.39 25.71 -22.89
CA ILE A 29 22.24 24.79 -21.74
C ILE A 29 21.94 25.60 -20.47
N ARG A 30 20.88 25.22 -19.76
CA ARG A 30 20.53 25.77 -18.46
C ARG A 30 20.56 24.65 -17.42
N MET A 31 21.29 24.88 -16.34
CA MET A 31 21.20 24.03 -15.15
C MET A 31 19.86 24.29 -14.46
N ILE A 32 19.03 23.26 -14.35
CA ILE A 32 17.72 23.34 -13.72
C ILE A 32 17.86 23.13 -12.22
N TYR A 33 18.66 22.15 -11.81
CA TYR A 33 18.98 21.94 -10.42
C TYR A 33 20.35 21.25 -10.24
N ASN A 34 20.96 21.49 -9.10
CA ASN A 34 22.13 20.78 -8.61
C ASN A 34 21.86 20.44 -7.15
N LEU A 35 21.65 19.16 -6.88
CA LEU A 35 21.23 18.67 -5.57
C LEU A 35 22.34 17.80 -4.98
N THR A 36 22.80 18.14 -3.80
CA THR A 36 23.78 17.33 -3.05
C THR A 36 23.11 16.71 -1.83
N SER A 37 23.31 15.42 -1.65
CA SER A 37 22.78 14.68 -0.51
C SER A 37 23.88 13.84 0.14
N ARG A 38 24.00 13.94 1.47
CA ARG A 38 24.90 13.11 2.26
C ARG A 38 24.24 12.78 3.59
N HIS A 39 23.82 11.56 3.76
CA HIS A 39 23.18 11.10 4.99
C HIS A 39 23.73 9.77 5.47
N ASP A 40 23.97 9.71 6.79
CA ASP A 40 24.27 8.48 7.51
C ASP A 40 23.17 8.29 8.55
N LEU A 41 22.24 7.38 8.27
CA LEU A 41 21.09 7.07 9.13
C LEU A 41 21.22 5.66 9.69
N SER A 42 21.22 5.55 11.02
CA SER A 42 21.07 4.27 11.73
C SER A 42 19.75 4.27 12.47
N THR A 43 18.90 3.30 12.21
CA THR A 43 17.55 3.25 12.77
C THR A 43 17.11 1.82 13.08
N THR A 44 16.28 1.69 14.11
CA THR A 44 15.77 0.41 14.60
C THR A 44 14.25 0.38 14.53
N ARG A 45 13.72 -0.73 14.03
CA ARG A 45 12.29 -1.02 13.99
C ARG A 45 12.00 -2.25 14.82
N MET A 46 11.05 -2.14 15.75
CA MET A 46 10.59 -3.23 16.60
C MET A 46 9.13 -3.52 16.30
N ALA A 47 8.74 -4.78 16.36
CA ALA A 47 7.35 -5.18 16.26
C ALA A 47 7.08 -6.40 17.11
N ALA A 48 5.90 -6.42 17.75
CA ALA A 48 5.32 -7.55 18.45
C ALA A 48 3.91 -7.79 17.94
N TYR A 49 3.45 -9.02 17.96
CA TYR A 49 2.07 -9.35 17.56
C TYR A 49 1.50 -10.45 18.44
N LEU A 50 0.19 -10.39 18.63
CA LEU A 50 -0.62 -11.40 19.27
C LEU A 50 -1.77 -11.74 18.34
N VAL A 51 -2.04 -13.02 18.14
CA VAL A 51 -3.18 -13.52 17.35
C VAL A 51 -3.88 -14.60 18.15
N ASP A 52 -5.20 -14.52 18.18
CA ASP A 52 -6.07 -15.54 18.76
C ASP A 52 -7.11 -16.01 17.74
N SER A 53 -7.47 -17.27 17.81
CA SER A 53 -8.39 -17.93 16.90
C SER A 53 -9.45 -18.70 17.65
N TYR A 54 -10.69 -18.32 17.47
CA TYR A 54 -11.84 -18.96 18.11
C TYR A 54 -12.76 -19.59 17.08
N ARG A 55 -13.19 -20.84 17.34
CA ARG A 55 -14.06 -21.62 16.44
C ARG A 55 -15.17 -22.24 17.23
N PHE A 56 -16.41 -22.12 16.74
CA PHE A 56 -17.58 -22.68 17.41
C PHE A 56 -18.72 -22.97 16.44
N ASN A 57 -19.58 -23.90 16.84
CA ASN A 57 -20.80 -24.25 16.14
C ASN A 57 -22.00 -23.60 16.80
N THR A 58 -22.97 -23.20 15.99
CA THR A 58 -24.29 -22.71 16.41
C THR A 58 -25.35 -23.42 15.60
N SER A 59 -26.61 -23.26 15.97
CA SER A 59 -27.77 -23.75 15.18
C SER A 59 -27.86 -23.12 13.79
N ALA A 60 -27.20 -21.98 13.57
CA ALA A 60 -27.15 -21.30 12.25
C ALA A 60 -25.99 -21.80 11.37
N GLY A 61 -24.95 -22.38 11.98
CA GLY A 61 -23.77 -22.87 11.27
C GLY A 61 -22.49 -22.73 12.06
N TYR A 62 -21.38 -22.91 11.37
CA TYR A 62 -20.01 -22.86 11.90
C TYR A 62 -19.41 -21.48 11.73
N PHE A 63 -18.80 -20.96 12.82
CA PHE A 63 -18.06 -19.72 12.85
C PHE A 63 -16.58 -19.96 13.14
N ALA A 64 -15.72 -19.25 12.41
CA ALA A 64 -14.31 -19.11 12.72
C ALA A 64 -13.95 -17.63 12.80
N ILE A 65 -13.49 -17.18 13.97
CA ILE A 65 -13.10 -15.80 14.26
C ILE A 65 -11.60 -15.79 14.51
N ASN A 66 -10.87 -14.90 13.84
CA ASN A 66 -9.48 -14.63 14.17
C ASN A 66 -9.36 -13.15 14.49
N ALA A 67 -8.75 -12.82 15.60
CA ALA A 67 -8.43 -11.46 16.03
C ALA A 67 -6.94 -11.34 16.31
N GLY A 68 -6.36 -10.22 15.93
CA GLY A 68 -4.95 -9.98 16.12
C GLY A 68 -4.65 -8.53 16.44
N LEU A 69 -3.59 -8.34 17.19
CA LEU A 69 -3.04 -7.03 17.53
C LEU A 69 -1.56 -7.02 17.19
N ARG A 70 -1.13 -6.02 16.44
CA ARG A 70 0.28 -5.78 16.19
C ARG A 70 0.68 -4.43 16.75
N LEU A 71 1.74 -4.42 17.52
CA LEU A 71 2.44 -3.23 18.01
C LEU A 71 3.71 -3.06 17.17
N SER A 72 4.00 -1.84 16.75
CA SER A 72 5.26 -1.54 16.08
C SER A 72 5.80 -0.19 16.55
N TYR A 73 7.11 -0.12 16.68
CA TYR A 73 7.84 1.08 17.09
C TYR A 73 8.99 1.35 16.12
N TRP A 74 9.17 2.60 15.76
CA TRP A 74 10.27 3.06 14.94
C TRP A 74 10.97 4.23 15.65
N ASP A 75 12.28 4.10 15.88
CA ASP A 75 13.07 5.06 16.64
C ASP A 75 13.32 6.38 15.90
N PHE A 76 13.37 6.36 14.58
CA PHE A 76 13.61 7.54 13.74
C PHE A 76 12.58 8.66 13.99
N ASN A 77 11.30 8.33 13.91
CA ASN A 77 10.21 9.28 14.13
C ASN A 77 9.48 9.08 15.47
N LYS A 78 10.01 8.20 16.35
CA LYS A 78 9.46 7.84 17.67
C LYS A 78 7.98 7.44 17.64
N GLU A 79 7.54 6.85 16.50
CA GLU A 79 6.16 6.48 16.30
C GLU A 79 5.89 5.08 16.87
N CYS A 80 4.88 5.00 17.76
CA CYS A 80 4.35 3.74 18.27
C CYS A 80 2.96 3.52 17.65
N LEU A 81 2.78 2.39 16.97
CA LEU A 81 1.60 2.09 16.16
C LEU A 81 0.92 0.83 16.67
N ILE A 82 -0.41 0.90 16.76
CA ILE A 82 -1.28 -0.22 17.15
C ILE A 82 -2.14 -0.60 15.95
N SER A 83 -2.02 -1.84 15.49
CA SER A 83 -2.69 -2.37 14.29
C SER A 83 -3.62 -3.53 14.67
N PRO A 84 -4.87 -3.27 15.09
CA PRO A 84 -5.86 -4.31 15.29
C PRO A 84 -6.36 -4.87 13.95
N ARG A 85 -6.66 -6.17 13.92
CA ARG A 85 -7.20 -6.89 12.78
C ARG A 85 -8.17 -7.94 13.25
N ALA A 86 -9.25 -8.13 12.52
CA ALA A 86 -10.20 -9.20 12.77
C ALA A 86 -10.71 -9.76 11.44
N ASN A 87 -10.97 -11.04 11.43
CA ASN A 87 -11.73 -11.69 10.36
C ASN A 87 -12.68 -12.72 10.93
N VAL A 88 -13.79 -12.89 10.24
CA VAL A 88 -14.84 -13.85 10.55
C VAL A 88 -15.16 -14.65 9.32
N ALA A 89 -15.19 -15.96 9.42
CA ALA A 89 -15.73 -16.86 8.42
C ALA A 89 -16.97 -17.54 8.99
N PHE A 90 -18.02 -17.63 8.18
CA PHE A 90 -19.28 -18.27 8.51
C PHE A 90 -19.67 -19.27 7.44
N VAL A 91 -19.92 -20.50 7.84
CA VAL A 91 -20.43 -21.58 6.98
C VAL A 91 -21.82 -21.93 7.48
N PRO A 92 -22.90 -21.66 6.71
CA PRO A 92 -24.28 -21.96 7.11
C PRO A 92 -24.52 -23.45 7.24
N GLU A 93 -25.24 -23.87 8.31
CA GLU A 93 -25.63 -25.27 8.54
C GLU A 93 -26.45 -25.87 7.39
N ARG A 94 -27.32 -25.05 6.78
CA ARG A 94 -28.19 -25.48 5.68
C ARG A 94 -27.46 -25.72 4.35
N ASN A 95 -26.27 -25.11 4.19
CA ASN A 95 -25.51 -25.22 2.95
C ASN A 95 -24.02 -25.07 3.20
N ASN A 96 -23.37 -26.19 3.46
CA ASN A 96 -21.94 -26.26 3.72
C ASN A 96 -21.07 -25.93 2.48
N ASN A 97 -21.68 -25.77 1.30
CA ASN A 97 -20.99 -25.31 0.10
C ASN A 97 -20.79 -23.80 0.06
N LEU A 98 -21.46 -23.06 0.93
CA LEU A 98 -21.31 -21.60 1.07
C LEU A 98 -20.38 -21.25 2.24
N THR A 99 -19.52 -20.28 2.01
CA THR A 99 -18.72 -19.65 3.07
C THR A 99 -18.79 -18.15 2.89
N PHE A 100 -19.18 -17.45 3.94
CA PHE A 100 -19.11 -15.98 3.97
C PHE A 100 -17.90 -15.54 4.78
N ARG A 101 -17.24 -14.47 4.36
CA ARG A 101 -16.07 -13.93 5.03
C ARG A 101 -16.22 -12.43 5.18
N PHE A 102 -15.87 -11.94 6.34
CA PHE A 102 -15.70 -10.53 6.61
C PHE A 102 -14.34 -10.31 7.25
N ALA A 103 -13.57 -9.34 6.76
CA ALA A 103 -12.31 -8.95 7.37
C ALA A 103 -12.21 -7.43 7.47
N THR A 104 -11.65 -6.98 8.57
CA THR A 104 -11.34 -5.58 8.82
C THR A 104 -10.02 -5.43 9.53
N GLY A 105 -9.38 -4.30 9.38
CA GLY A 105 -8.13 -4.05 10.09
C GLY A 105 -7.55 -2.68 9.81
N LEU A 106 -6.70 -2.27 10.72
CA LEU A 106 -5.90 -1.07 10.65
C LEU A 106 -4.45 -1.45 10.32
N TYR A 107 -3.95 -0.91 9.22
CA TYR A 107 -2.63 -1.22 8.70
C TYR A 107 -1.80 0.04 8.62
N TYR A 108 -0.52 -0.08 8.96
CA TYR A 108 0.44 1.00 8.82
C TYR A 108 1.62 0.56 7.97
N GLN A 109 2.03 1.46 7.09
CA GLN A 109 3.25 1.33 6.31
C GLN A 109 4.20 2.45 6.73
N GLN A 110 5.29 2.05 7.37
CA GLN A 110 6.36 2.98 7.71
C GLN A 110 7.05 3.46 6.43
N PRO A 111 7.32 4.76 6.29
CA PRO A 111 7.99 5.31 5.13
C PRO A 111 9.34 4.64 4.86
N PHE A 112 9.67 4.48 3.59
CA PHE A 112 11.02 4.10 3.19
C PHE A 112 11.87 5.35 2.95
N TYR A 113 13.19 5.18 2.83
CA TYR A 113 14.14 6.28 2.86
C TYR A 113 13.83 7.44 1.89
N LYS A 114 13.41 7.13 0.65
CA LYS A 114 13.11 8.18 -0.34
C LYS A 114 11.85 9.00 -0.01
N GLU A 115 10.90 8.42 0.74
CA GLU A 115 9.64 9.08 1.10
C GLU A 115 9.79 10.14 2.18
N PHE A 116 10.85 10.11 3.01
CA PHE A 116 11.09 11.13 4.04
C PHE A 116 12.28 12.05 3.76
N ARG A 117 12.84 11.97 2.54
CA ARG A 117 13.77 12.97 2.02
C ARG A 117 12.98 14.21 1.62
N ARG A 118 13.44 15.35 2.05
CA ARG A 118 12.84 16.64 1.72
C ARG A 118 13.90 17.56 1.13
N PRO A 119 13.66 18.18 -0.04
CA PRO A 119 14.48 19.27 -0.50
C PRO A 119 14.30 20.48 0.42
N ASP A 120 15.39 21.10 0.80
CA ASP A 120 15.44 22.30 1.62
C ASP A 120 16.51 23.23 1.06
N GLU A 121 16.58 24.47 1.51
CA GLU A 121 17.61 25.43 1.11
C GLU A 121 18.58 25.63 2.27
N ASP A 122 19.88 25.60 1.97
CA ASP A 122 20.91 25.95 2.94
C ASP A 122 21.04 27.49 3.09
N ALA A 123 21.88 27.94 4.01
CA ALA A 123 22.10 29.37 4.27
C ALA A 123 22.70 30.11 3.07
N GLU A 124 23.30 29.39 2.14
CA GLU A 124 23.90 29.89 0.91
C GLU A 124 22.93 29.85 -0.29
N GLY A 125 21.67 29.39 -0.09
CA GLY A 125 20.65 29.30 -1.14
C GLY A 125 20.80 28.08 -2.05
N ASN A 126 21.61 27.07 -1.68
CA ASN A 126 21.70 25.83 -2.46
C ASN A 126 20.61 24.84 -1.99
N THR A 127 20.08 24.07 -2.93
CA THR A 127 19.17 23.00 -2.59
C THR A 127 19.91 21.83 -1.95
N VAL A 128 19.57 21.51 -0.73
CA VAL A 128 20.09 20.36 0.03
C VAL A 128 18.96 19.40 0.37
N ILE A 129 19.28 18.13 0.61
CA ILE A 129 18.29 17.18 1.11
C ILE A 129 18.40 17.10 2.62
N THR A 130 17.27 17.27 3.28
CA THR A 130 17.09 17.00 4.71
C THR A 130 16.23 15.76 4.92
N LEU A 131 16.30 15.17 6.11
CA LEU A 131 15.45 14.04 6.48
C LEU A 131 14.34 14.52 7.41
N ASN A 132 13.09 14.28 7.02
CA ASN A 132 11.93 14.63 7.85
C ASN A 132 11.69 13.57 8.93
N ASP A 133 12.13 13.83 10.16
CA ASP A 133 11.93 12.96 11.34
C ASP A 133 10.50 13.04 11.91
N ARG A 134 9.68 14.00 11.44
CA ARG A 134 8.26 14.16 11.84
C ARG A 134 7.30 13.40 10.96
N ILE A 135 7.78 12.79 9.88
CA ILE A 135 6.95 12.02 8.96
C ILE A 135 6.24 10.88 9.67
N LYS A 136 4.98 10.65 9.33
CA LYS A 136 4.16 9.59 9.93
C LYS A 136 4.01 8.41 8.99
N SER A 137 3.77 7.25 9.57
CA SER A 137 3.41 6.07 8.81
C SER A 137 2.11 6.27 8.06
N GLN A 138 2.09 5.86 6.80
CA GLN A 138 0.87 5.83 6.00
C GLN A 138 -0.09 4.82 6.61
N GLN A 139 -1.38 5.13 6.63
CA GLN A 139 -2.41 4.35 7.31
C GLN A 139 -3.46 3.86 6.30
N SER A 140 -3.85 2.59 6.42
CA SER A 140 -4.95 2.02 5.64
C SER A 140 -5.92 1.27 6.55
N ILE A 141 -7.21 1.61 6.44
CA ILE A 141 -8.31 0.92 7.11
C ILE A 141 -9.02 0.08 6.06
N HIS A 142 -9.09 -1.23 6.27
CA HIS A 142 -9.67 -2.16 5.33
C HIS A 142 -11.03 -2.68 5.80
N PHE A 143 -11.96 -2.80 4.87
CA PHE A 143 -13.22 -3.51 5.00
C PHE A 143 -13.35 -4.44 3.79
N ILE A 144 -13.46 -5.73 4.04
CA ILE A 144 -13.48 -6.76 3.01
C ILE A 144 -14.64 -7.70 3.31
N LEU A 145 -15.53 -7.86 2.35
CA LEU A 145 -16.64 -8.81 2.38
C LEU A 145 -16.44 -9.81 1.25
N GLY A 146 -16.38 -11.08 1.57
CA GLY A 146 -16.17 -12.14 0.60
C GLY A 146 -17.12 -13.31 0.80
N GLY A 147 -17.23 -14.14 -0.24
CA GLY A 147 -17.96 -15.38 -0.21
C GLY A 147 -17.40 -16.40 -1.17
N ASP A 148 -17.48 -17.66 -0.79
CA ASP A 148 -17.14 -18.80 -1.62
C ASP A 148 -18.35 -19.68 -1.80
N TYR A 149 -18.55 -20.18 -3.02
CA TYR A 149 -19.57 -21.17 -3.32
C TYR A 149 -18.98 -22.33 -4.11
N THR A 150 -19.04 -23.52 -3.52
CA THR A 150 -18.59 -24.75 -4.16
C THR A 150 -19.81 -25.47 -4.77
N PHE A 151 -19.73 -25.82 -6.03
CA PHE A 151 -20.83 -26.48 -6.74
C PHE A 151 -20.30 -27.50 -7.76
N ARG A 152 -21.19 -28.31 -8.29
CA ARG A 152 -20.88 -29.23 -9.41
C ARG A 152 -21.56 -28.76 -10.68
N ALA A 153 -20.78 -28.65 -11.74
CA ALA A 153 -21.28 -28.40 -13.10
C ALA A 153 -20.61 -29.38 -14.06
N PHE A 154 -21.36 -29.90 -15.03
CA PHE A 154 -20.85 -30.88 -15.98
C PHE A 154 -20.22 -32.13 -15.31
N GLY A 155 -20.74 -32.53 -14.15
CA GLY A 155 -20.22 -33.63 -13.34
C GLY A 155 -18.92 -33.36 -12.60
N ARG A 156 -18.37 -32.12 -12.61
CA ARG A 156 -17.07 -31.72 -12.07
C ARG A 156 -17.22 -30.68 -10.97
N PRO A 157 -16.23 -30.58 -10.06
CA PRO A 157 -16.24 -29.58 -9.01
C PRO A 157 -15.83 -28.19 -9.54
N PHE A 158 -16.58 -27.18 -9.13
CA PHE A 158 -16.28 -25.78 -9.36
C PHE A 158 -16.36 -25.00 -8.04
N LYS A 159 -15.60 -23.93 -7.93
CA LYS A 159 -15.65 -22.97 -6.82
C LYS A 159 -15.71 -21.56 -7.38
N LEU A 160 -16.76 -20.83 -7.05
CA LEU A 160 -16.88 -19.40 -7.27
C LEU A 160 -16.45 -18.68 -6.00
N SER A 161 -15.52 -17.74 -6.11
CA SER A 161 -15.14 -16.80 -5.05
C SER A 161 -15.49 -15.39 -5.51
N ALA A 162 -16.13 -14.62 -4.63
CA ALA A 162 -16.43 -13.21 -4.84
C ALA A 162 -15.94 -12.42 -3.62
N GLU A 163 -15.32 -11.26 -3.85
CA GLU A 163 -14.81 -10.39 -2.80
C GLU A 163 -15.03 -8.93 -3.19
N ALA A 164 -15.68 -8.17 -2.31
CA ALA A 164 -15.79 -6.72 -2.42
C ALA A 164 -14.97 -6.08 -1.30
N TYR A 165 -14.25 -5.01 -1.61
CA TYR A 165 -13.43 -4.33 -0.62
C TYR A 165 -13.50 -2.81 -0.73
N TYR A 166 -13.30 -2.18 0.41
CA TYR A 166 -13.08 -0.75 0.55
C TYR A 166 -11.89 -0.52 1.48
N LYS A 167 -10.93 0.30 1.02
CA LYS A 167 -9.73 0.68 1.78
C LYS A 167 -9.69 2.19 1.87
N LYS A 168 -9.79 2.72 3.10
CA LYS A 168 -9.58 4.14 3.37
C LYS A 168 -8.09 4.37 3.64
N LEU A 169 -7.49 5.28 2.89
CA LEU A 169 -6.06 5.60 2.96
C LEU A 169 -5.90 6.98 3.61
N ASN A 170 -5.08 7.07 4.62
CA ASN A 170 -4.79 8.31 5.33
C ASN A 170 -3.28 8.53 5.45
N LYS A 171 -2.87 9.79 5.61
CA LYS A 171 -1.48 10.18 5.79
C LYS A 171 -0.59 9.70 4.64
N LEU A 172 -1.09 9.70 3.42
CA LEU A 172 -0.32 9.36 2.24
C LEU A 172 0.76 10.41 1.99
N ILE A 173 1.87 9.96 1.45
CA ILE A 173 2.99 10.79 1.04
C ILE A 173 2.90 10.95 -0.47
N PRO A 174 2.51 12.14 -0.98
CA PRO A 174 2.37 12.35 -2.41
C PRO A 174 3.72 12.29 -3.11
N TYR A 175 3.68 11.91 -4.38
CA TYR A 175 4.83 11.88 -5.25
C TYR A 175 4.47 12.42 -6.63
N GLU A 176 5.46 12.97 -7.31
CA GLU A 176 5.37 13.40 -8.69
C GLU A 176 6.30 12.54 -9.56
N VAL A 177 5.88 12.32 -10.80
CA VAL A 177 6.67 11.61 -11.80
C VAL A 177 6.96 12.56 -12.94
N ASP A 178 8.23 12.92 -13.10
CA ASP A 178 8.72 13.71 -14.22
C ASP A 178 9.79 12.90 -14.97
N ASN A 179 9.55 12.61 -16.23
CA ASN A 179 10.48 11.87 -17.11
C ASN A 179 11.09 10.61 -16.44
N LEU A 180 10.26 9.74 -15.86
CA LEU A 180 10.64 8.52 -15.14
C LEU A 180 11.31 8.77 -13.76
N LYS A 181 11.53 10.01 -13.35
CA LYS A 181 12.00 10.36 -12.02
C LYS A 181 10.82 10.48 -11.08
N VAL A 182 10.85 9.74 -9.98
CA VAL A 182 9.86 9.83 -8.91
C VAL A 182 10.41 10.69 -7.80
N THR A 183 9.73 11.79 -7.50
CA THR A 183 10.07 12.73 -6.42
C THR A 183 8.95 12.72 -5.39
N TYR A 184 9.27 12.41 -4.14
CA TYR A 184 8.34 12.41 -3.03
C TYR A 184 8.29 13.77 -2.35
N ALA A 185 7.10 14.16 -1.88
CA ALA A 185 6.92 15.43 -1.16
C ALA A 185 7.61 15.47 0.22
N GLY A 186 7.95 14.29 0.77
CA GLY A 186 8.60 14.19 2.07
C GLY A 186 7.69 14.48 3.26
N GLU A 187 6.38 14.59 3.06
CA GLU A 187 5.37 14.94 4.06
C GLU A 187 4.06 14.19 3.82
N ASN A 188 3.28 13.97 4.91
CA ASN A 188 1.98 13.32 4.85
C ASN A 188 0.87 14.35 4.55
N GLN A 189 0.57 14.59 3.29
CA GLN A 189 -0.33 15.66 2.87
C GLN A 189 -1.64 15.18 2.25
N THR A 190 -1.76 13.89 1.92
CA THR A 190 -2.90 13.38 1.17
C THR A 190 -3.61 12.24 1.89
N HIS A 191 -4.83 12.02 1.46
CA HIS A 191 -5.65 10.86 1.81
C HIS A 191 -6.36 10.34 0.57
N GLY A 192 -6.93 9.17 0.65
CA GLY A 192 -7.58 8.57 -0.50
C GLY A 192 -8.40 7.35 -0.15
N TYR A 193 -8.85 6.66 -1.17
CA TYR A 193 -9.52 5.38 -1.02
C TYR A 193 -9.25 4.47 -2.22
N THR A 194 -9.41 3.18 -1.97
CA THR A 194 -9.45 2.16 -3.03
C THR A 194 -10.64 1.26 -2.76
N THR A 195 -11.44 1.00 -3.78
CA THR A 195 -12.56 0.06 -3.71
C THR A 195 -12.54 -0.86 -4.92
N GLY A 196 -13.01 -2.07 -4.77
CA GLY A 196 -13.03 -3.02 -5.88
C GLY A 196 -13.91 -4.23 -5.62
N LEU A 197 -14.10 -4.98 -6.70
CA LEU A 197 -14.80 -6.25 -6.75
C LEU A 197 -13.93 -7.25 -7.50
N ASP A 198 -13.64 -8.37 -6.86
CA ASP A 198 -12.90 -9.48 -7.42
C ASP A 198 -13.80 -10.70 -7.52
N LEU A 199 -13.85 -11.32 -8.71
CA LEU A 199 -14.54 -12.57 -8.96
C LEU A 199 -13.54 -13.60 -9.47
N LYS A 200 -13.63 -14.84 -8.98
CA LYS A 200 -12.77 -15.93 -9.42
C LYS A 200 -13.54 -17.24 -9.49
N LEU A 201 -13.50 -17.86 -10.65
CA LEU A 201 -14.09 -19.18 -10.89
C LEU A 201 -12.97 -20.20 -11.09
N PHE A 202 -12.90 -21.15 -10.18
CA PHE A 202 -12.03 -22.32 -10.27
C PHE A 202 -12.82 -23.53 -10.72
N GLY A 203 -12.21 -24.42 -11.45
CA GLY A 203 -12.78 -25.72 -11.75
C GLY A 203 -12.11 -26.42 -12.92
N GLN A 204 -12.59 -27.60 -13.21
CA GLN A 204 -12.13 -28.37 -14.35
C GLN A 204 -12.97 -28.03 -15.59
N PHE A 205 -12.62 -26.96 -16.29
CA PHE A 205 -13.26 -26.61 -17.56
C PHE A 205 -12.97 -27.68 -18.62
N VAL A 206 -11.78 -28.28 -18.59
CA VAL A 206 -11.40 -29.45 -19.38
C VAL A 206 -11.16 -30.60 -18.40
N PRO A 207 -11.61 -31.84 -18.69
CA PRO A 207 -11.37 -32.98 -17.81
C PRO A 207 -9.92 -33.20 -17.49
N GLY A 208 -9.62 -33.39 -16.19
CA GLY A 208 -8.26 -33.63 -15.70
C GLY A 208 -7.35 -32.41 -15.64
N THR A 209 -7.85 -31.22 -15.97
CA THR A 209 -7.08 -29.97 -15.94
C THR A 209 -7.72 -28.97 -14.99
N ASP A 210 -7.03 -28.62 -13.92
CA ASP A 210 -7.45 -27.53 -13.02
C ASP A 210 -7.19 -26.19 -13.69
N SER A 211 -8.22 -25.38 -13.78
CA SER A 211 -8.21 -24.10 -14.47
C SER A 211 -8.93 -23.03 -13.65
N TRP A 212 -8.67 -21.77 -13.94
CA TRP A 212 -9.36 -20.66 -13.30
C TRP A 212 -9.50 -19.48 -14.25
N VAL A 213 -10.54 -18.70 -14.00
CA VAL A 213 -10.79 -17.39 -14.63
C VAL A 213 -11.01 -16.39 -13.53
N SER A 214 -10.42 -15.21 -13.65
CA SER A 214 -10.63 -14.11 -12.72
C SER A 214 -11.04 -12.84 -13.45
N PHE A 215 -11.88 -12.06 -12.79
CA PHE A 215 -12.32 -10.74 -13.22
C PHE A 215 -12.21 -9.79 -12.03
N SER A 216 -11.58 -8.64 -12.22
CA SER A 216 -11.38 -7.62 -11.19
C SER A 216 -11.72 -6.25 -11.72
N VAL A 217 -12.45 -5.48 -10.91
CA VAL A 217 -12.72 -4.06 -11.16
C VAL A 217 -12.23 -3.29 -9.94
N VAL A 218 -11.40 -2.27 -10.17
CA VAL A 218 -10.79 -1.44 -9.11
C VAL A 218 -11.03 0.01 -9.44
N ALA A 219 -11.35 0.80 -8.43
CA ALA A 219 -11.35 2.26 -8.48
C ALA A 219 -10.51 2.79 -7.31
N ALA A 220 -9.59 3.68 -7.59
CA ALA A 220 -8.76 4.36 -6.60
C ALA A 220 -8.74 5.86 -6.85
N ALA A 221 -8.72 6.63 -5.78
CA ALA A 221 -8.58 8.08 -5.86
C ALA A 221 -7.80 8.62 -4.66
N GLU A 222 -7.06 9.68 -4.91
CA GLU A 222 -6.40 10.47 -3.88
C GLU A 222 -6.97 11.88 -3.84
N VAL A 223 -7.03 12.46 -2.65
CA VAL A 223 -7.46 13.83 -2.44
C VAL A 223 -6.24 14.64 -1.97
N HIS A 224 -5.86 15.59 -2.81
CA HIS A 224 -4.78 16.54 -2.52
C HIS A 224 -5.33 17.97 -2.62
N ASN A 225 -5.18 18.76 -1.55
CA ASN A 225 -5.69 20.14 -1.48
C ASN A 225 -7.19 20.27 -1.86
N GLY A 226 -8.02 19.30 -1.48
CA GLY A 226 -9.44 19.28 -1.79
C GLY A 226 -9.80 18.85 -3.23
N ILE A 227 -8.81 18.54 -4.06
CA ILE A 227 -9.01 18.05 -5.43
C ILE A 227 -8.88 16.53 -5.42
N THR A 228 -9.90 15.83 -5.92
CA THR A 228 -9.87 14.38 -6.07
C THR A 228 -9.24 14.00 -7.41
N VAL A 229 -8.15 13.25 -7.36
CA VAL A 229 -7.43 12.77 -8.53
C VAL A 229 -7.61 11.26 -8.62
N PRO A 230 -8.24 10.73 -9.69
CA PRO A 230 -8.27 9.30 -9.93
C PRO A 230 -6.85 8.75 -10.11
N ARG A 231 -6.61 7.55 -9.57
CA ARG A 231 -5.37 6.80 -9.79
C ARG A 231 -5.67 5.58 -10.66
N PRO A 232 -4.92 5.36 -11.73
CA PRO A 232 -5.09 4.18 -12.59
C PRO A 232 -4.71 2.88 -11.90
#